data_a725243617d4ce2c07fc3ad07bc5d917
#
_entry.id   a725243617d4ce2c07fc3ad07bc5d917
#
_cell.length_a   1.000
_cell.length_b   1.000
_cell.length_c   1.000
_cell.angle_alpha   90.00
_cell.angle_beta   90.00
_cell.angle_gamma   90.00
#
_symmetry.space_group_name_H-M   'P 1'
#
loop_
_entity.id
_entity.type
_entity.pdbx_description
1 polymer ?
#
loop_
_entity_poly.entity_id
_entity_poly.type
_entity_poly.pdbx_seq_one_letter_code
_entity_poly.pdbx_strand_id
1 'polypeptide(L)'
;MGMTTAIATPRSRLPHHRLVAYEVALALLVAVRDAAIKDPKLRDQALRAAKSAALNIAEAAARVSPADRARVFGIARGEAGEVAAAVEIAATVGDASAQASDQCEALADRLMALLTGLARR
;
A
#
# COMPACT_ATOMS: atom_id res chain seq x y z
N MET A 1 -9.87 -21.84 17.69
CA MET A 1 -9.31 -21.28 17.36
C MET A 1 -8.23 -20.67 17.92
N GLY A 2 -7.66 -20.91 18.81
CA GLY A 2 -6.53 -20.31 19.44
C GLY A 2 -5.37 -19.99 18.54
N MET A 3 -5.40 -20.50 17.37
CA MET A 3 -4.34 -20.21 16.48
C MET A 3 -4.16 -18.75 16.24
N THR A 4 -5.13 -17.97 16.59
CA THR A 4 -5.02 -16.53 16.37
C THR A 4 -3.93 -15.91 17.23
N THR A 5 -3.69 -16.46 18.43
CA THR A 5 -2.65 -15.90 19.28
C THR A 5 -1.26 -16.17 18.73
N ALA A 6 -1.08 -17.31 18.10
CA ALA A 6 0.21 -17.63 17.48
C ALA A 6 0.53 -16.70 16.32
N ILE A 7 -0.49 -16.18 15.65
CA ILE A 7 -0.29 -15.34 14.51
C ILE A 7 0.36 -14.01 14.88
N ALA A 8 0.00 -13.44 16.01
CA ALA A 8 0.51 -12.14 16.40
C ALA A 8 2.00 -12.16 16.67
N THR A 9 2.52 -13.22 17.26
CA THR A 9 3.92 -13.30 17.64
C THR A 9 4.88 -13.33 16.46
N PRO A 10 4.64 -14.15 15.43
CA PRO A 10 5.56 -14.20 14.29
C PRO A 10 5.69 -12.90 13.53
N ARG A 11 4.68 -12.03 13.57
CA ARG A 11 4.70 -10.80 12.80
C ARG A 11 5.83 -9.86 13.16
N SER A 12 6.33 -9.91 14.39
CA SER A 12 7.38 -9.01 14.82
C SER A 12 8.77 -9.48 14.42
N ARG A 13 8.90 -10.65 13.82
CA ARG A 13 10.20 -11.22 13.49
C ARG A 13 10.83 -10.67 12.22
N LEU A 14 10.02 -10.27 11.26
CA LEU A 14 10.53 -9.81 9.98
C LEU A 14 10.60 -8.29 9.99
N PRO A 15 11.60 -7.72 9.27
CA PRO A 15 11.80 -6.28 9.30
C PRO A 15 10.56 -5.47 8.93
N HIS A 16 9.83 -5.88 7.89
CA HIS A 16 8.67 -5.12 7.42
C HIS A 16 7.50 -5.16 8.41
N HIS A 17 7.41 -6.20 9.24
CA HIS A 17 6.32 -6.29 10.21
C HIS A 17 6.39 -5.20 11.29
N ARG A 18 7.55 -4.56 11.45
CA ARG A 18 7.72 -3.48 12.42
C ARG A 18 7.31 -2.13 11.88
N LEU A 19 7.00 -2.04 10.59
CA LEU A 19 6.69 -0.77 9.96
C LEU A 19 5.19 -0.54 9.88
N VAL A 20 4.74 0.59 10.42
CA VAL A 20 3.35 1.01 10.28
C VAL A 20 3.00 1.16 8.79
N ALA A 21 3.97 1.62 7.97
CA ALA A 21 3.75 1.77 6.54
C ALA A 21 3.31 0.46 5.89
N TYR A 22 3.85 -0.68 6.32
CA TYR A 22 3.44 -1.97 5.76
C TYR A 22 1.98 -2.27 6.07
N GLU A 23 1.55 -2.00 7.32
CA GLU A 23 0.16 -2.22 7.71
C GLU A 23 -0.78 -1.32 6.92
N VAL A 24 -0.40 -0.06 6.72
CA VAL A 24 -1.21 0.88 5.94
C VAL A 24 -1.28 0.43 4.48
N ALA A 25 -0.17 -0.10 3.93
CA ALA A 25 -0.15 -0.62 2.57
C ALA A 25 -1.11 -1.81 2.40
N LEU A 26 -1.17 -2.70 3.40
CA LEU A 26 -2.12 -3.80 3.37
C LEU A 26 -3.55 -3.31 3.45
N ALA A 27 -3.80 -2.30 4.30
CA ALA A 27 -5.14 -1.70 4.39
C ALA A 27 -5.54 -1.06 3.06
N LEU A 28 -4.59 -0.41 2.38
CA LEU A 28 -4.85 0.18 1.07
C LEU A 28 -5.20 -0.89 0.05
N LEU A 29 -4.48 -2.01 0.05
CA LEU A 29 -4.76 -3.12 -0.84
C LEU A 29 -6.19 -3.64 -0.64
N VAL A 30 -6.61 -3.81 0.62
CA VAL A 30 -7.96 -4.24 0.95
C VAL A 30 -8.99 -3.22 0.45
N ALA A 31 -8.72 -1.93 0.67
CA ALA A 31 -9.63 -0.87 0.24
C ALA A 31 -9.79 -0.85 -1.29
N VAL A 32 -8.71 -1.09 -2.03
CA VAL A 32 -8.75 -1.16 -3.50
C VAL A 32 -9.59 -2.37 -3.95
N ARG A 33 -9.39 -3.51 -3.32
CA ARG A 33 -10.20 -4.69 -3.62
C ARG A 33 -11.68 -4.40 -3.39
N ASP A 34 -11.99 -3.78 -2.24
CA ASP A 34 -13.37 -3.52 -1.87
C ASP A 34 -14.00 -2.41 -2.70
N ALA A 35 -13.19 -1.56 -3.35
CA ALA A 35 -13.69 -0.55 -4.27
C ALA A 35 -14.36 -1.17 -5.50
N ALA A 36 -14.02 -2.41 -5.81
CA ALA A 36 -14.65 -3.19 -6.89
C ALA A 36 -14.75 -2.41 -8.20
N ILE A 37 -13.60 -1.88 -8.65
CA ILE A 37 -13.55 -1.10 -9.89
C ILE A 37 -14.12 -1.93 -11.03
N LYS A 38 -15.07 -1.37 -11.78
CA LYS A 38 -15.78 -2.13 -12.83
C LYS A 38 -14.93 -2.39 -14.04
N ASP A 39 -14.12 -1.42 -14.47
CA ASP A 39 -13.25 -1.63 -15.62
C ASP A 39 -12.14 -2.62 -15.27
N PRO A 40 -12.04 -3.76 -15.99
CA PRO A 40 -11.09 -4.80 -15.63
C PRO A 40 -9.63 -4.36 -15.71
N LYS A 41 -9.28 -3.55 -16.70
CA LYS A 41 -7.90 -3.10 -16.85
C LYS A 41 -7.48 -2.17 -15.73
N LEU A 42 -8.34 -1.24 -15.39
CA LEU A 42 -8.05 -0.28 -14.34
C LEU A 42 -8.04 -0.97 -12.98
N ARG A 43 -8.96 -1.92 -12.79
CA ARG A 43 -8.99 -2.72 -11.56
C ARG A 43 -7.68 -3.49 -11.38
N ASP A 44 -7.22 -4.16 -12.44
CA ASP A 44 -5.99 -4.94 -12.38
C ASP A 44 -4.78 -4.05 -12.13
N GLN A 45 -4.75 -2.88 -12.76
CA GLN A 45 -3.68 -1.92 -12.58
C GLN A 45 -3.62 -1.41 -11.13
N ALA A 46 -4.77 -1.07 -10.57
CA ALA A 46 -4.85 -0.59 -9.19
C ALA A 46 -4.42 -1.67 -8.20
N LEU A 47 -4.90 -2.89 -8.39
CA LEU A 47 -4.54 -4.01 -7.51
C LEU A 47 -3.06 -4.34 -7.61
N ARG A 48 -2.50 -4.32 -8.82
CA ARG A 48 -1.09 -4.58 -9.01
C ARG A 48 -0.23 -3.52 -8.32
N ALA A 49 -0.59 -2.25 -8.48
CA ALA A 49 0.14 -1.16 -7.84
C ALA A 49 0.06 -1.26 -6.31
N ALA A 50 -1.10 -1.62 -5.77
CA ALA A 50 -1.26 -1.77 -4.32
C ALA A 50 -0.41 -2.93 -3.79
N LYS A 51 -0.39 -4.06 -4.50
CA LYS A 51 0.45 -5.18 -4.12
C LYS A 51 1.93 -4.81 -4.21
N SER A 52 2.30 -4.10 -5.27
CA SER A 52 3.67 -3.66 -5.47
C SER A 52 4.13 -2.72 -4.37
N ALA A 53 3.26 -1.81 -3.92
CA ALA A 53 3.60 -0.92 -2.83
C ALA A 53 3.96 -1.71 -1.56
N ALA A 54 3.14 -2.70 -1.20
CA ALA A 54 3.39 -3.53 -0.02
C ALA A 54 4.69 -4.34 -0.18
N LEU A 55 4.89 -4.95 -1.35
CA LEU A 55 6.09 -5.74 -1.60
C LEU A 55 7.35 -4.89 -1.55
N ASN A 56 7.32 -3.69 -2.12
CA ASN A 56 8.48 -2.80 -2.10
C ASN A 56 8.81 -2.32 -0.70
N ILE A 57 7.79 -2.12 0.15
CA ILE A 57 8.04 -1.77 1.55
C ILE A 57 8.78 -2.91 2.24
N ALA A 58 8.34 -4.15 2.05
CA ALA A 58 9.00 -5.30 2.63
C ALA A 58 10.44 -5.43 2.10
N GLU A 59 10.62 -5.22 0.81
CA GLU A 59 11.95 -5.30 0.19
C GLU A 59 12.86 -4.21 0.73
N ALA A 60 12.38 -2.97 0.83
CA ALA A 60 13.16 -1.86 1.36
C ALA A 60 13.60 -2.12 2.80
N ALA A 61 12.68 -2.64 3.62
CA ALA A 61 12.96 -2.94 5.01
C ALA A 61 14.06 -3.99 5.16
N ALA A 62 14.20 -4.88 4.18
CA ALA A 62 15.20 -5.94 4.20
C ALA A 62 16.54 -5.52 3.62
N ARG A 63 16.63 -4.35 2.97
CA ARG A 63 17.88 -3.87 2.38
C ARG A 63 18.81 -3.36 3.47
N VAL A 64 20.11 -3.52 3.25
CA VAL A 64 21.12 -3.15 4.26
C VAL A 64 21.57 -1.71 4.10
N SER A 65 21.78 -1.25 2.87
CA SER A 65 22.29 0.10 2.60
C SER A 65 21.20 1.13 2.79
N PRO A 66 21.44 2.22 3.56
CA PRO A 66 20.46 3.30 3.71
C PRO A 66 20.02 3.91 2.36
N ALA A 67 20.96 4.10 1.44
CA ALA A 67 20.66 4.68 0.14
C ALA A 67 19.76 3.74 -0.68
N ASP A 68 20.02 2.45 -0.62
CA ASP A 68 19.22 1.48 -1.35
C ASP A 68 17.82 1.35 -0.74
N ARG A 69 17.72 1.41 0.59
CA ARG A 69 16.43 1.42 1.28
C ARG A 69 15.61 2.64 0.87
N ALA A 70 16.24 3.81 0.86
CA ALA A 70 15.55 5.04 0.48
C ALA A 70 15.01 4.95 -0.94
N ARG A 71 15.79 4.40 -1.86
CA ARG A 71 15.38 4.22 -3.25
C ARG A 71 14.13 3.35 -3.36
N VAL A 72 14.13 2.22 -2.64
CA VAL A 72 13.01 1.27 -2.74
C VAL A 72 11.77 1.79 -2.03
N PHE A 73 11.92 2.49 -0.88
CA PHE A 73 10.78 3.17 -0.27
C PHE A 73 10.18 4.22 -1.21
N GLY A 74 11.03 4.90 -2.01
CA GLY A 74 10.56 5.85 -3.01
C GLY A 74 9.73 5.19 -4.10
N ILE A 75 10.11 3.98 -4.52
CA ILE A 75 9.33 3.22 -5.49
C ILE A 75 7.96 2.89 -4.91
N ALA A 76 7.92 2.41 -3.66
CA ALA A 76 6.65 2.10 -3.00
C ALA A 76 5.76 3.34 -2.91
N ARG A 77 6.35 4.51 -2.64
CA ARG A 77 5.60 5.76 -2.55
C ARG A 77 4.94 6.10 -3.89
N GLY A 78 5.66 5.93 -5.00
CA GLY A 78 5.09 6.15 -6.32
C GLY A 78 3.93 5.21 -6.62
N GLU A 79 4.05 3.95 -6.21
CA GLU A 79 2.98 2.97 -6.39
C GLU A 79 1.73 3.36 -5.60
N ALA A 80 1.90 3.84 -4.37
CA ALA A 80 0.76 4.29 -3.56
C ALA A 80 0.02 5.44 -4.24
N GLY A 81 0.76 6.38 -4.84
CA GLY A 81 0.17 7.47 -5.60
C GLY A 81 -0.60 6.99 -6.82
N GLU A 82 -0.07 5.99 -7.50
CA GLU A 82 -0.74 5.39 -8.66
C GLU A 82 -2.06 4.74 -8.24
N VAL A 83 -2.10 4.08 -7.09
CA VAL A 83 -3.33 3.47 -6.57
C VAL A 83 -4.41 4.54 -6.38
N ALA A 84 -4.06 5.63 -5.70
CA ALA A 84 -5.02 6.70 -5.45
C ALA A 84 -5.57 7.28 -6.76
N ALA A 85 -4.68 7.50 -7.72
CA ALA A 85 -5.07 8.03 -9.02
C ALA A 85 -6.01 7.07 -9.75
N ALA A 86 -5.72 5.78 -9.72
CA ALA A 86 -6.54 4.78 -10.41
C ALA A 86 -7.95 4.72 -9.85
N VAL A 87 -8.11 4.75 -8.51
CA VAL A 87 -9.44 4.71 -7.91
C VAL A 87 -10.18 6.03 -8.15
N GLU A 88 -9.48 7.15 -8.13
CA GLU A 88 -10.08 8.44 -8.44
C GLU A 88 -10.59 8.48 -9.88
N ILE A 89 -9.80 7.98 -10.81
CA ILE A 89 -10.21 7.88 -12.22
C ILE A 89 -11.46 7.01 -12.33
N ALA A 90 -11.47 5.87 -11.66
CA ALA A 90 -12.62 4.97 -11.68
C ALA A 90 -13.87 5.67 -11.14
N ALA A 91 -13.76 6.40 -10.04
CA ALA A 91 -14.89 7.10 -9.46
C ALA A 91 -15.39 8.21 -10.39
N THR A 92 -14.47 8.89 -11.07
CA THR A 92 -14.83 9.98 -11.99
C THR A 92 -15.72 9.50 -13.12
N VAL A 93 -15.50 8.29 -13.62
CA VAL A 93 -16.30 7.75 -14.72
C VAL A 93 -17.40 6.80 -14.25
N GLY A 94 -17.64 6.71 -12.95
CA GLY A 94 -18.73 5.90 -12.40
C GLY A 94 -18.41 4.43 -12.22
N ASP A 95 -17.14 4.05 -12.30
CA ASP A 95 -16.71 2.65 -12.14
C ASP A 95 -16.39 2.28 -10.70
N ALA A 96 -16.37 3.26 -9.82
CA ALA A 96 -16.23 3.06 -8.37
C ALA A 96 -17.00 4.18 -7.67
N SER A 97 -17.34 3.98 -6.38
CA SER A 97 -18.05 5.00 -5.64
C SER A 97 -17.10 6.12 -5.19
N ALA A 98 -17.67 7.32 -4.99
CA ALA A 98 -16.90 8.43 -4.44
C ALA A 98 -16.36 8.08 -3.05
N GLN A 99 -17.14 7.36 -2.25
CA GLN A 99 -16.71 6.94 -0.92
C GLN A 99 -15.49 6.02 -0.99
N ALA A 100 -15.47 5.07 -1.93
CA ALA A 100 -14.33 4.19 -2.11
C ALA A 100 -13.08 4.99 -2.50
N SER A 101 -13.24 5.97 -3.39
CA SER A 101 -12.14 6.84 -3.80
C SER A 101 -11.58 7.64 -2.62
N ASP A 102 -12.48 8.23 -1.82
CA ASP A 102 -12.05 9.01 -0.66
C ASP A 102 -11.29 8.14 0.35
N GLN A 103 -11.76 6.93 0.57
CA GLN A 103 -11.11 6.01 1.50
C GLN A 103 -9.72 5.62 1.02
N CYS A 104 -9.59 5.29 -0.26
CA CYS A 104 -8.30 4.93 -0.83
C CYS A 104 -7.35 6.12 -0.82
N GLU A 105 -7.85 7.31 -1.11
CA GLU A 105 -7.04 8.52 -1.11
C GLU A 105 -6.49 8.81 0.30
N ALA A 106 -7.33 8.68 1.32
CA ALA A 106 -6.89 8.92 2.70
C ALA A 106 -5.78 7.94 3.11
N LEU A 107 -5.94 6.67 2.76
CA LEU A 107 -4.92 5.66 3.07
C LEU A 107 -3.63 5.90 2.28
N ALA A 108 -3.75 6.23 1.00
CA ALA A 108 -2.59 6.49 0.16
C ALA A 108 -1.83 7.74 0.63
N ASP A 109 -2.55 8.77 1.03
CA ASP A 109 -1.93 9.99 1.55
C ASP A 109 -1.12 9.70 2.81
N ARG A 110 -1.71 8.96 3.73
CA ARG A 110 -1.01 8.56 4.95
C ARG A 110 0.21 7.71 4.63
N LEU A 111 0.05 6.75 3.72
CA LEU A 111 1.15 5.87 3.33
C LEU A 111 2.30 6.66 2.70
N MET A 112 1.97 7.57 1.80
CA MET A 112 3.00 8.39 1.14
C MET A 112 3.76 9.24 2.14
N ALA A 113 3.09 9.80 3.15
CA ALA A 113 3.75 10.58 4.18
C ALA A 113 4.70 9.71 5.00
N LEU A 114 4.27 8.51 5.38
CA LEU A 114 5.11 7.57 6.11
C LEU A 114 6.34 7.17 5.29
N LEU A 115 6.15 6.91 3.99
CA LEU A 115 7.23 6.50 3.11
C LEU A 115 8.22 7.64 2.87
N THR A 116 7.74 8.87 2.77
CA THR A 116 8.62 10.04 2.69
C THR A 116 9.54 10.11 3.91
N GLY A 117 8.98 9.89 5.09
CA GLY A 117 9.77 9.89 6.32
C GLY A 117 10.80 8.77 6.35
N LEU A 118 10.42 7.57 5.92
CA LEU A 118 11.33 6.43 5.87
C LEU A 118 12.44 6.62 4.85
N ALA A 119 12.14 7.22 3.71
CA ALA A 119 13.13 7.44 2.65
C ALA A 119 14.19 8.47 3.05
N ARG A 120 13.87 9.35 4.01
CA ARG A 120 14.81 10.38 4.45
C ARG A 120 15.75 9.92 5.54
N ARG A 121 15.54 8.76 6.10
CA ARG A 121 16.44 8.22 7.12
C ARG A 121 17.66 7.59 6.46
#